data_ad3991525acb982ffad90bc4279e183a
#
_entry.id   ad3991525acb982ffad90bc4279e183a
#
_cell.length_a   1.000
_cell.length_b   1.000
_cell.length_c   1.000
_cell.angle_alpha   90.00
_cell.angle_beta   90.00
_cell.angle_gamma   90.00
#
_symmetry.space_group_name_H-M   'P 1'
#
loop_
_entity.id
_entity.type
_entity.pdbx_description
1 polymer ?
#
loop_
_entity_poly.entity_id
_entity_poly.type
_entity_poly.pdbx_seq_one_letter_code
_entity_poly.pdbx_strand_id
1 'polypeptide(L)'
;MILATGVSHAYSGVDVLRDAALTAAHGEVIGLIGPNGSGKTTLLRTLYRALTPDRGTIRVDGVSIDSVRPRELSRALAVVVQEPAGELPLSVTDTVMLGRIPHLGTWQRQSQRDIDIAAEALDQVGAEHLVDRDFGDLSGGEKQRVLIARALAQQATHLLMDEPTNHLDIHFQHEILALVRQLGVTTVVVLHDLNLAARYCDGLVLLDRGEVVTSGTIDDVLQPAVLEPVYGIRMQRLVAEDGCPQLLFRSLREPHPGTHTHGSREHVEARVR
;
A
#
# COMPACT_ATOMS: atom_id res chain seq x y z
N MET A 1 -7.38 -2.30 16.44
CA MET A 1 -5.92 -2.55 16.51
C MET A 1 -5.59 -3.85 15.81
N ILE A 2 -4.53 -3.87 14.98
CA ILE A 2 -3.96 -5.09 14.37
C ILE A 2 -2.63 -5.38 15.08
N LEU A 3 -2.43 -6.64 15.50
CA LEU A 3 -1.22 -7.11 16.15
C LEU A 3 -0.78 -8.43 15.53
N ALA A 4 0.41 -8.44 14.94
CA ALA A 4 1.10 -9.63 14.48
C ALA A 4 2.37 -9.84 15.32
N THR A 5 2.60 -11.06 15.81
CA THR A 5 3.73 -11.39 16.68
C THR A 5 4.37 -12.69 16.24
N GLY A 6 5.67 -12.66 15.97
CA GLY A 6 6.47 -13.84 15.68
C GLY A 6 6.11 -14.54 14.37
N VAL A 7 5.55 -13.80 13.39
CA VAL A 7 5.02 -14.37 12.14
C VAL A 7 6.16 -14.88 11.27
N SER A 8 6.14 -16.19 10.98
CA SER A 8 7.08 -16.84 10.07
C SER A 8 6.33 -17.62 9.00
N HIS A 9 6.85 -17.58 7.77
CA HIS A 9 6.25 -18.30 6.64
C HIS A 9 7.30 -18.68 5.61
N ALA A 10 7.19 -19.91 5.08
CA ALA A 10 8.07 -20.43 4.04
C ALA A 10 7.27 -20.87 2.81
N TYR A 11 7.77 -20.58 1.61
CA TYR A 11 7.29 -21.16 0.35
C TYR A 11 8.24 -22.27 -0.09
N SER A 12 7.72 -23.49 -0.21
CA SER A 12 8.50 -24.64 -0.69
C SER A 12 9.85 -24.81 0.04
N GLY A 13 9.86 -24.55 1.36
CA GLY A 13 11.05 -24.68 2.20
C GLY A 13 12.01 -23.48 2.17
N VAL A 14 11.65 -22.41 1.49
CA VAL A 14 12.40 -21.13 1.51
C VAL A 14 11.70 -20.16 2.43
N ASP A 15 12.37 -19.77 3.52
CA ASP A 15 11.86 -18.79 4.46
C ASP A 15 11.68 -17.41 3.78
N VAL A 16 10.45 -16.90 3.80
CA VAL A 16 10.11 -15.57 3.28
C VAL A 16 9.77 -14.59 4.39
N LEU A 17 9.32 -15.11 5.54
CA LEU A 17 9.14 -14.33 6.77
C LEU A 17 9.79 -15.08 7.94
N ARG A 18 10.49 -14.34 8.79
CA ARG A 18 11.16 -14.85 9.98
C ARG A 18 10.87 -13.94 11.15
N ASP A 19 10.11 -14.46 12.10
CA ASP A 19 9.80 -13.78 13.38
C ASP A 19 9.28 -12.33 13.21
N ALA A 20 8.52 -12.08 12.13
CA ALA A 20 8.06 -10.74 11.83
C ALA A 20 6.98 -10.28 12.81
N ALA A 21 7.05 -9.02 13.21
CA ALA A 21 6.09 -8.38 14.11
C ALA A 21 5.57 -7.07 13.51
N LEU A 22 4.30 -6.77 13.77
CA LEU A 22 3.65 -5.52 13.35
C LEU A 22 2.58 -5.14 14.36
N THR A 23 2.50 -3.86 14.66
CA THR A 23 1.41 -3.28 15.44
C THR A 23 0.85 -2.08 14.70
N ALA A 24 -0.49 -2.03 14.54
CA ALA A 24 -1.22 -0.85 14.08
C ALA A 24 -2.30 -0.53 15.11
N ALA A 25 -2.17 0.58 15.82
CA ALA A 25 -3.15 1.03 16.80
C ALA A 25 -4.43 1.54 16.09
N HIS A 26 -5.46 1.81 16.87
CA HIS A 26 -6.73 2.28 16.30
C HIS A 26 -6.56 3.63 15.60
N GLY A 27 -7.01 3.71 14.36
CA GLY A 27 -6.98 4.92 13.54
C GLY A 27 -5.60 5.25 12.94
N GLU A 28 -4.55 4.48 13.24
CA GLU A 28 -3.22 4.68 12.66
C GLU A 28 -3.10 4.14 11.25
N VAL A 29 -2.31 4.81 10.43
CA VAL A 29 -1.83 4.36 9.12
C VAL A 29 -0.39 3.88 9.26
N ILE A 30 -0.16 2.57 9.17
CA ILE A 30 1.17 1.95 9.27
C ILE A 30 1.65 1.56 7.87
N GLY A 31 2.78 2.12 7.46
CA GLY A 31 3.44 1.79 6.20
C GLY A 31 4.37 0.58 6.33
N LEU A 32 4.16 -0.45 5.51
CA LEU A 32 5.12 -1.52 5.28
C LEU A 32 6.06 -1.12 4.17
N ILE A 33 7.33 -0.91 4.49
CA ILE A 33 8.38 -0.51 3.55
C ILE A 33 9.51 -1.54 3.50
N GLY A 34 10.33 -1.47 2.45
CA GLY A 34 11.45 -2.38 2.24
C GLY A 34 11.66 -2.69 0.76
N PRO A 35 12.80 -3.26 0.37
CA PRO A 35 13.09 -3.62 -1.02
C PRO A 35 12.14 -4.69 -1.55
N ASN A 36 12.17 -4.91 -2.88
CA ASN A 36 11.42 -5.99 -3.50
C ASN A 36 11.91 -7.34 -2.97
N GLY A 37 10.97 -8.25 -2.70
CA GLY A 37 11.29 -9.56 -2.11
C GLY A 37 11.56 -9.53 -0.61
N SER A 38 11.39 -8.42 0.10
CA SER A 38 11.62 -8.35 1.55
C SER A 38 10.53 -9.03 2.40
N GLY A 39 9.41 -9.46 1.79
CA GLY A 39 8.33 -10.16 2.49
C GLY A 39 7.09 -9.31 2.80
N LYS A 40 7.01 -8.03 2.37
CA LYS A 40 5.89 -7.11 2.66
C LYS A 40 4.52 -7.68 2.29
N THR A 41 4.33 -8.04 1.02
CA THR A 41 3.08 -8.66 0.53
C THR A 41 2.78 -9.99 1.23
N THR A 42 3.80 -10.78 1.55
CA THR A 42 3.62 -12.03 2.30
C THR A 42 3.11 -11.75 3.71
N LEU A 43 3.73 -10.80 4.44
CA LEU A 43 3.23 -10.39 5.76
C LEU A 43 1.81 -9.84 5.66
N LEU A 44 1.54 -8.94 4.70
CA LEU A 44 0.19 -8.42 4.50
C LEU A 44 -0.83 -9.54 4.28
N ARG A 45 -0.52 -10.53 3.42
CA ARG A 45 -1.39 -11.68 3.14
C ARG A 45 -1.68 -12.56 4.35
N THR A 46 -0.76 -12.63 5.31
CA THR A 46 -1.02 -13.33 6.57
C THR A 46 -2.01 -12.56 7.44
N LEU A 47 -1.99 -11.21 7.43
CA LEU A 47 -2.88 -10.39 8.24
C LEU A 47 -4.37 -10.59 7.92
N TYR A 48 -4.70 -10.88 6.64
CA TYR A 48 -6.09 -11.16 6.25
C TYR A 48 -6.37 -12.64 5.94
N ARG A 49 -5.45 -13.52 6.37
CA ARG A 49 -5.62 -14.97 6.29
C ARG A 49 -5.72 -15.53 4.86
N ALA A 50 -5.16 -14.81 3.85
CA ALA A 50 -4.92 -15.38 2.52
C ALA A 50 -3.76 -16.36 2.53
N LEU A 51 -2.84 -16.20 3.50
CA LEU A 51 -1.79 -17.15 3.83
C LEU A 51 -1.86 -17.49 5.32
N THR A 52 -1.73 -18.76 5.63
CA THR A 52 -1.58 -19.20 7.02
C THR A 52 -0.11 -19.18 7.37
N PRO A 53 0.33 -18.44 8.38
CA PRO A 53 1.72 -18.47 8.82
C PRO A 53 2.09 -19.83 9.42
N ASP A 54 3.35 -20.24 9.27
CA ASP A 54 3.85 -21.49 9.87
C ASP A 54 4.04 -21.34 11.39
N ARG A 55 4.32 -20.10 11.85
CA ARG A 55 4.47 -19.74 13.25
C ARG A 55 3.98 -18.31 13.48
N GLY A 56 3.75 -18.00 14.75
CA GLY A 56 3.30 -16.69 15.19
C GLY A 56 1.80 -16.60 15.39
N THR A 57 1.34 -15.42 15.75
CA THR A 57 -0.09 -15.14 16.00
C THR A 57 -0.48 -13.79 15.44
N ILE A 58 -1.69 -13.70 14.93
CA ILE A 58 -2.26 -12.45 14.41
C ILE A 58 -3.59 -12.20 15.13
N ARG A 59 -3.76 -10.99 15.61
CA ARG A 59 -4.98 -10.56 16.31
C ARG A 59 -5.53 -9.28 15.70
N VAL A 60 -6.83 -9.23 15.56
CA VAL A 60 -7.59 -8.02 15.21
C VAL A 60 -8.52 -7.71 16.35
N ASP A 61 -8.39 -6.52 16.94
CA ASP A 61 -9.11 -6.09 18.15
C ASP A 61 -9.03 -7.10 19.31
N GLY A 62 -7.83 -7.67 19.52
CA GLY A 62 -7.57 -8.64 20.56
C GLY A 62 -8.03 -10.07 20.26
N VAL A 63 -8.79 -10.29 19.16
CA VAL A 63 -9.30 -11.60 18.76
C VAL A 63 -8.34 -12.24 17.75
N SER A 64 -7.95 -13.50 17.97
CA SER A 64 -7.12 -14.24 16.99
C SER A 64 -7.90 -14.45 15.69
N ILE A 65 -7.27 -14.13 14.55
CA ILE A 65 -7.90 -14.33 13.23
C ILE A 65 -8.19 -15.80 12.93
N ASP A 66 -7.49 -16.74 13.57
CA ASP A 66 -7.69 -18.19 13.39
C ASP A 66 -8.93 -18.70 14.12
N SER A 67 -9.39 -17.97 15.15
CA SER A 67 -10.54 -18.35 15.97
C SER A 67 -11.88 -17.90 15.39
N VAL A 68 -11.87 -17.02 14.38
CA VAL A 68 -13.09 -16.46 13.78
C VAL A 68 -13.37 -17.06 12.40
N ARG A 69 -14.65 -17.08 12.03
CA ARG A 69 -15.04 -17.50 10.69
C ARG A 69 -14.59 -16.48 9.64
N PRO A 70 -14.26 -16.91 8.41
CA PRO A 70 -13.80 -15.99 7.35
C PRO A 70 -14.73 -14.80 7.16
N ARG A 71 -16.03 -15.01 7.24
CA ARG A 71 -17.03 -13.96 7.09
C ARG A 71 -16.99 -12.93 8.23
N GLU A 72 -16.70 -13.34 9.44
CA GLU A 72 -16.56 -12.46 10.60
C GLU A 72 -15.30 -11.62 10.47
N LEU A 73 -14.20 -12.25 10.05
CA LEU A 73 -12.96 -11.53 9.73
C LEU A 73 -13.18 -10.49 8.64
N SER A 74 -13.89 -10.84 7.55
CA SER A 74 -14.21 -9.91 6.48
C SER A 74 -15.13 -8.75 6.89
N ARG A 75 -15.84 -8.82 8.02
CA ARG A 75 -16.57 -7.67 8.56
C ARG A 75 -15.69 -6.73 9.37
N ALA A 76 -14.59 -7.22 9.90
CA ALA A 76 -13.66 -6.43 10.70
C ALA A 76 -12.52 -5.83 9.84
N LEU A 77 -12.17 -6.47 8.72
CA LEU A 77 -10.98 -6.17 7.95
C LEU A 77 -11.27 -6.20 6.44
N ALA A 78 -11.12 -5.05 5.79
CA ALA A 78 -11.24 -4.89 4.35
C ALA A 78 -9.85 -4.92 3.69
N VAL A 79 -9.79 -5.38 2.44
CA VAL A 79 -8.54 -5.52 1.70
C VAL A 79 -8.67 -4.91 0.32
N VAL A 80 -7.71 -4.04 -0.02
CA VAL A 80 -7.50 -3.53 -1.37
C VAL A 80 -6.20 -4.15 -1.88
N VAL A 81 -6.33 -5.09 -2.79
CA VAL A 81 -5.20 -5.72 -3.48
C VAL A 81 -5.15 -5.23 -4.91
N GLN A 82 -3.97 -5.25 -5.50
CA GLN A 82 -3.81 -5.07 -6.93
C GLN A 82 -4.56 -6.21 -7.64
N GLU A 83 -5.60 -5.88 -8.41
CA GLU A 83 -6.35 -6.92 -9.12
C GLU A 83 -5.47 -7.57 -10.20
N PRO A 84 -5.45 -8.91 -10.27
CA PRO A 84 -4.88 -9.58 -11.43
C PRO A 84 -5.69 -9.15 -12.66
N ALA A 85 -5.01 -8.93 -13.77
CA ALA A 85 -5.60 -8.59 -15.06
C ALA A 85 -6.52 -9.71 -15.56
N GLY A 86 -7.76 -9.72 -15.10
CA GLY A 86 -8.83 -10.62 -15.47
C GLY A 86 -10.12 -9.85 -15.27
N GLU A 87 -10.57 -9.18 -16.32
CA GLU A 87 -11.74 -8.30 -16.27
C GLU A 87 -13.01 -9.15 -16.16
N LEU A 88 -13.56 -9.24 -14.96
CA LEU A 88 -14.97 -9.52 -14.84
C LEU A 88 -15.71 -8.30 -15.41
N PRO A 89 -16.66 -8.48 -16.35
CA PRO A 89 -17.46 -7.39 -16.90
C PRO A 89 -18.47 -6.94 -15.83
N LEU A 90 -18.00 -6.16 -14.86
CA LEU A 90 -18.81 -5.62 -13.79
C LEU A 90 -18.94 -4.11 -13.95
N SER A 91 -20.12 -3.58 -13.65
CA SER A 91 -20.31 -2.14 -13.47
C SER A 91 -19.57 -1.66 -12.22
N VAL A 92 -19.35 -0.34 -12.11
CA VAL A 92 -18.83 0.30 -10.89
C VAL A 92 -19.73 -0.03 -9.70
N THR A 93 -21.04 0.07 -9.87
CA THR A 93 -22.03 -0.27 -8.84
C THR A 93 -21.87 -1.72 -8.37
N ASP A 94 -21.82 -2.70 -9.31
CA ASP A 94 -21.65 -4.10 -8.94
C ASP A 94 -20.33 -4.34 -8.22
N THR A 95 -19.24 -3.70 -8.66
CA THR A 95 -17.93 -3.81 -8.03
C THR A 95 -17.96 -3.32 -6.58
N VAL A 96 -18.59 -2.18 -6.30
CA VAL A 96 -18.70 -1.65 -4.93
C VAL A 96 -19.63 -2.51 -4.08
N MET A 97 -20.72 -3.01 -4.67
CA MET A 97 -21.68 -3.90 -4.00
C MET A 97 -21.05 -5.23 -3.56
N LEU A 98 -19.96 -5.70 -4.18
CA LEU A 98 -19.20 -6.85 -3.67
C LEU A 98 -18.71 -6.63 -2.23
N GLY A 99 -18.46 -5.38 -1.82
CA GLY A 99 -18.12 -5.03 -0.44
C GLY A 99 -19.21 -5.38 0.57
N ARG A 100 -20.45 -5.52 0.15
CA ARG A 100 -21.59 -5.89 1.01
C ARG A 100 -21.74 -7.40 1.25
N ILE A 101 -21.05 -8.26 0.48
CA ILE A 101 -21.14 -9.74 0.57
C ILE A 101 -20.96 -10.25 2.02
N PRO A 102 -20.03 -9.77 2.84
CA PRO A 102 -19.89 -10.23 4.22
C PRO A 102 -21.11 -9.97 5.09
N HIS A 103 -22.00 -9.07 4.71
CA HIS A 103 -23.22 -8.71 5.46
C HIS A 103 -24.47 -9.45 5.01
N LEU A 104 -24.46 -10.00 3.80
CA LEU A 104 -25.63 -10.69 3.22
C LEU A 104 -25.73 -12.14 3.73
N GLY A 105 -26.94 -12.63 4.04
CA GLY A 105 -27.22 -14.03 4.28
C GLY A 105 -27.08 -14.88 3.01
N THR A 106 -26.96 -16.20 3.15
CA THR A 106 -26.72 -17.13 2.03
C THR A 106 -27.73 -16.99 0.89
N TRP A 107 -28.98 -16.63 1.19
CA TRP A 107 -30.06 -16.41 0.21
C TRP A 107 -30.66 -15.01 0.30
N GLN A 108 -29.98 -14.11 0.99
CA GLN A 108 -30.44 -12.74 1.18
C GLN A 108 -30.07 -11.92 -0.06
N ARG A 109 -31.08 -11.24 -0.63
CA ARG A 109 -30.84 -10.23 -1.65
C ARG A 109 -30.33 -8.94 -1.01
N GLN A 110 -29.61 -8.15 -1.78
CA GLN A 110 -29.23 -6.79 -1.41
C GLN A 110 -30.47 -5.97 -1.06
N SER A 111 -30.38 -5.23 0.02
CA SER A 111 -31.43 -4.31 0.48
C SER A 111 -31.16 -2.89 -0.01
N GLN A 112 -32.18 -2.01 0.10
CA GLN A 112 -31.98 -0.58 -0.16
C GLN A 112 -30.85 0.00 0.69
N ARG A 113 -30.72 -0.41 1.95
CA ARG A 113 -29.63 0.01 2.83
C ARG A 113 -28.23 -0.36 2.27
N ASP A 114 -28.09 -1.52 1.63
CA ASP A 114 -26.81 -1.91 1.04
C ASP A 114 -26.47 -1.03 -0.17
N ILE A 115 -27.49 -0.65 -0.95
CA ILE A 115 -27.34 0.29 -2.07
C ILE A 115 -26.93 1.68 -1.55
N ASP A 116 -27.58 2.17 -0.50
CA ASP A 116 -27.28 3.47 0.11
C ASP A 116 -25.83 3.50 0.63
N ILE A 117 -25.38 2.42 1.30
CA ILE A 117 -23.99 2.30 1.79
C ILE A 117 -22.98 2.30 0.62
N ALA A 118 -23.30 1.64 -0.48
CA ALA A 118 -22.44 1.63 -1.66
C ALA A 118 -22.37 3.02 -2.30
N ALA A 119 -23.48 3.75 -2.36
CA ALA A 119 -23.52 5.11 -2.87
C ALA A 119 -22.72 6.08 -1.96
N GLU A 120 -22.88 5.99 -0.65
CA GLU A 120 -22.08 6.76 0.32
C GLU A 120 -20.58 6.47 0.18
N ALA A 121 -20.21 5.21 -0.04
CA ALA A 121 -18.82 4.82 -0.25
C ALA A 121 -18.23 5.41 -1.54
N LEU A 122 -19.02 5.49 -2.62
CA LEU A 122 -18.62 6.14 -3.88
C LEU A 122 -18.47 7.66 -3.70
N ASP A 123 -19.37 8.30 -2.98
CA ASP A 123 -19.30 9.73 -2.66
C ASP A 123 -18.04 10.06 -1.86
N GLN A 124 -17.74 9.28 -0.80
CA GLN A 124 -16.54 9.47 0.04
C GLN A 124 -15.23 9.43 -0.74
N VAL A 125 -15.17 8.69 -1.84
CA VAL A 125 -13.98 8.63 -2.71
C VAL A 125 -14.07 9.57 -3.91
N GLY A 126 -15.15 10.36 -4.05
CA GLY A 126 -15.39 11.26 -5.18
C GLY A 126 -15.59 10.52 -6.51
N ALA A 127 -16.23 9.35 -6.48
CA ALA A 127 -16.45 8.48 -7.64
C ALA A 127 -17.92 8.27 -7.99
N GLU A 128 -18.86 9.07 -7.44
CA GLU A 128 -20.30 8.99 -7.71
C GLU A 128 -20.64 9.20 -9.19
N HIS A 129 -19.84 9.99 -9.90
CA HIS A 129 -20.01 10.26 -11.34
C HIS A 129 -19.67 9.05 -12.24
N LEU A 130 -19.11 7.97 -11.66
CA LEU A 130 -18.71 6.77 -12.37
C LEU A 130 -19.72 5.62 -12.24
N VAL A 131 -20.81 5.80 -11.49
CA VAL A 131 -21.75 4.76 -11.03
C VAL A 131 -22.28 3.87 -12.16
N ASP A 132 -22.57 4.45 -13.34
CA ASP A 132 -23.14 3.75 -14.50
C ASP A 132 -22.08 3.24 -15.49
N ARG A 133 -20.78 3.41 -15.19
CA ARG A 133 -19.71 2.97 -16.10
C ARG A 133 -19.31 1.53 -15.83
N ASP A 134 -18.77 0.89 -16.86
CA ASP A 134 -18.10 -0.40 -16.71
C ASP A 134 -16.74 -0.19 -16.01
N PHE A 135 -16.46 -1.04 -15.02
CA PHE A 135 -15.21 -0.97 -14.25
C PHE A 135 -13.97 -1.13 -15.14
N GLY A 136 -14.09 -1.96 -16.20
CA GLY A 136 -13.01 -2.18 -17.18
C GLY A 136 -12.55 -0.91 -17.90
N ASP A 137 -13.48 0.02 -18.18
CA ASP A 137 -13.25 1.24 -18.96
C ASP A 137 -12.67 2.40 -18.15
N LEU A 138 -12.46 2.21 -16.84
CA LEU A 138 -11.93 3.23 -15.96
C LEU A 138 -10.40 3.40 -16.10
N SER A 139 -9.93 4.62 -15.91
CA SER A 139 -8.50 4.90 -15.71
C SER A 139 -7.97 4.22 -14.44
N GLY A 140 -6.66 4.07 -14.30
CA GLY A 140 -6.04 3.47 -13.11
C GLY A 140 -6.43 4.16 -11.80
N GLY A 141 -6.46 5.50 -11.78
CA GLY A 141 -6.87 6.27 -10.61
C GLY A 141 -8.36 6.09 -10.27
N GLU A 142 -9.24 6.08 -11.27
CA GLU A 142 -10.68 5.81 -11.10
C GLU A 142 -10.90 4.39 -10.58
N LYS A 143 -10.22 3.38 -11.15
CA LYS A 143 -10.26 1.99 -10.67
C LYS A 143 -9.87 1.91 -9.20
N GLN A 144 -8.79 2.57 -8.81
CA GLN A 144 -8.33 2.56 -7.43
C GLN A 144 -9.34 3.19 -6.47
N ARG A 145 -9.98 4.31 -6.85
CA ARG A 145 -11.07 4.91 -6.05
C ARG A 145 -12.24 3.95 -5.87
N VAL A 146 -12.67 3.27 -6.94
CA VAL A 146 -13.75 2.28 -6.88
C VAL A 146 -13.39 1.08 -6.00
N LEU A 147 -12.14 0.60 -6.03
CA LEU A 147 -11.67 -0.47 -5.15
C LEU A 147 -11.64 -0.04 -3.67
N ILE A 148 -11.31 1.21 -3.39
CA ILE A 148 -11.41 1.77 -2.05
C ILE A 148 -12.87 1.90 -1.65
N ALA A 149 -13.77 2.40 -2.53
CA ALA A 149 -15.21 2.44 -2.26
C ALA A 149 -15.76 1.06 -1.93
N ARG A 150 -15.35 0.01 -2.65
CA ARG A 150 -15.68 -1.39 -2.33
C ARG A 150 -15.25 -1.77 -0.92
N ALA A 151 -14.03 -1.40 -0.52
CA ALA A 151 -13.54 -1.67 0.82
C ALA A 151 -14.30 -0.86 1.89
N LEU A 152 -14.67 0.39 1.62
CA LEU A 152 -15.49 1.21 2.53
C LEU A 152 -16.92 0.69 2.64
N ALA A 153 -17.53 0.26 1.52
CA ALA A 153 -18.85 -0.37 1.52
C ALA A 153 -18.92 -1.62 2.41
N GLN A 154 -17.80 -2.26 2.67
CA GLN A 154 -17.68 -3.37 3.62
C GLN A 154 -17.86 -2.92 5.08
N GLN A 155 -17.74 -1.61 5.39
CA GLN A 155 -17.85 -1.03 6.73
C GLN A 155 -16.93 -1.71 7.75
N ALA A 156 -15.76 -2.15 7.31
CA ALA A 156 -14.75 -2.71 8.18
C ALA A 156 -14.01 -1.61 8.95
N THR A 157 -13.55 -1.92 10.17
CA THR A 157 -12.79 -0.99 11.02
C THR A 157 -11.30 -0.98 10.72
N HIS A 158 -10.84 -1.89 9.86
CA HIS A 158 -9.45 -2.05 9.46
C HIS A 158 -9.35 -2.17 7.94
N LEU A 159 -8.30 -1.57 7.38
CA LEU A 159 -8.02 -1.56 5.94
C LEU A 159 -6.59 -2.07 5.69
N LEU A 160 -6.44 -3.03 4.79
CA LEU A 160 -5.14 -3.49 4.30
C LEU A 160 -5.01 -3.13 2.83
N MET A 161 -3.87 -2.57 2.44
CA MET A 161 -3.64 -2.15 1.06
C MET A 161 -2.29 -2.68 0.56
N ASP A 162 -2.32 -3.42 -0.55
CA ASP A 162 -1.11 -3.92 -1.20
C ASP A 162 -0.77 -3.03 -2.40
N GLU A 163 0.23 -2.15 -2.22
CA GLU A 163 0.77 -1.26 -3.25
C GLU A 163 -0.30 -0.40 -3.98
N PRO A 164 -1.16 0.32 -3.24
CA PRO A 164 -2.31 1.01 -3.83
C PRO A 164 -1.95 2.17 -4.76
N THR A 165 -0.69 2.56 -4.79
CA THR A 165 -0.17 3.68 -5.59
C THR A 165 0.56 3.25 -6.86
N ASN A 166 0.70 1.94 -7.10
CA ASN A 166 1.38 1.43 -8.27
C ASN A 166 0.63 1.79 -9.56
N HIS A 167 1.40 2.16 -10.57
CA HIS A 167 0.90 2.55 -11.91
C HIS A 167 0.01 3.80 -11.92
N LEU A 168 -0.07 4.55 -10.82
CA LEU A 168 -0.74 5.84 -10.75
C LEU A 168 0.27 6.96 -10.98
N ASP A 169 -0.17 8.05 -11.61
CA ASP A 169 0.63 9.27 -11.65
C ASP A 169 0.74 9.93 -10.26
N ILE A 170 1.67 10.86 -10.13
CA ILE A 170 1.99 11.51 -8.85
C ILE A 170 0.76 12.15 -8.20
N HIS A 171 -0.10 12.79 -9.00
CA HIS A 171 -1.30 13.44 -8.48
C HIS A 171 -2.24 12.44 -7.80
N PHE A 172 -2.57 11.34 -8.50
CA PHE A 172 -3.45 10.30 -7.96
C PHE A 172 -2.84 9.54 -6.79
N GLN A 173 -1.50 9.32 -6.77
CA GLN A 173 -0.83 8.72 -5.60
C GLN A 173 -1.07 9.53 -4.33
N HIS A 174 -0.91 10.84 -4.42
CA HIS A 174 -1.14 11.76 -3.30
C HIS A 174 -2.61 11.80 -2.88
N GLU A 175 -3.53 11.88 -3.83
CA GLU A 175 -4.98 11.90 -3.56
C GLU A 175 -5.45 10.64 -2.83
N ILE A 176 -5.03 9.45 -3.30
CA ILE A 176 -5.41 8.17 -2.70
C ILE A 176 -4.90 8.06 -1.25
N LEU A 177 -3.64 8.41 -1.01
CA LEU A 177 -3.09 8.31 0.35
C LEU A 177 -3.66 9.38 1.29
N ALA A 178 -3.94 10.58 0.79
CA ALA A 178 -4.64 11.61 1.54
C ALA A 178 -6.06 11.17 1.93
N LEU A 179 -6.79 10.55 0.99
CA LEU A 179 -8.09 9.96 1.24
C LEU A 179 -8.01 8.90 2.35
N VAL A 180 -7.09 7.92 2.23
CA VAL A 180 -6.90 6.86 3.23
C VAL A 180 -6.66 7.44 4.63
N ARG A 181 -5.84 8.48 4.73
CA ARG A 181 -5.57 9.15 6.00
C ARG A 181 -6.82 9.85 6.57
N GLN A 182 -7.64 10.46 5.72
CA GLN A 182 -8.89 11.14 6.12
C GLN A 182 -9.96 10.17 6.62
N LEU A 183 -9.96 8.91 6.16
CA LEU A 183 -10.94 7.90 6.59
C LEU A 183 -10.87 7.58 8.09
N GLY A 184 -9.70 7.79 8.74
CA GLY A 184 -9.52 7.52 10.17
C GLY A 184 -9.66 6.04 10.56
N VAL A 185 -9.64 5.12 9.59
CA VAL A 185 -9.65 3.67 9.85
C VAL A 185 -8.23 3.16 10.07
N THR A 186 -8.07 2.16 10.92
CA THR A 186 -6.77 1.52 11.15
C THR A 186 -6.29 0.89 9.85
N THR A 187 -5.17 1.36 9.31
CA THR A 187 -4.71 0.95 7.99
C THR A 187 -3.28 0.39 8.04
N VAL A 188 -3.05 -0.72 7.32
CA VAL A 188 -1.70 -1.19 6.99
C VAL A 188 -1.55 -1.13 5.47
N VAL A 189 -0.58 -0.36 5.00
CA VAL A 189 -0.35 -0.12 3.58
C VAL A 189 1.07 -0.48 3.16
N VAL A 190 1.21 -1.27 2.11
CA VAL A 190 2.51 -1.53 1.47
C VAL A 190 2.84 -0.38 0.54
N LEU A 191 3.99 0.25 0.75
CA LEU A 191 4.46 1.37 -0.07
C LEU A 191 5.91 1.13 -0.52
N HIS A 192 6.20 1.55 -1.76
CA HIS A 192 7.56 1.56 -2.32
C HIS A 192 8.21 2.93 -2.20
N ASP A 193 7.44 3.99 -2.28
CA ASP A 193 7.95 5.36 -2.17
C ASP A 193 8.05 5.77 -0.70
N LEU A 194 9.29 5.99 -0.24
CA LEU A 194 9.59 6.37 1.14
C LEU A 194 9.11 7.79 1.47
N ASN A 195 9.04 8.68 0.48
CA ASN A 195 8.55 10.05 0.69
C ASN A 195 7.02 10.09 0.81
N LEU A 196 6.31 9.22 0.07
CA LEU A 196 4.88 9.02 0.29
C LEU A 196 4.61 8.40 1.66
N ALA A 197 5.41 7.41 2.06
CA ALA A 197 5.30 6.79 3.38
C ALA A 197 5.54 7.83 4.51
N ALA A 198 6.56 8.69 4.37
CA ALA A 198 6.83 9.78 5.30
C ALA A 198 5.66 10.74 5.48
N ARG A 199 4.94 11.01 4.40
CA ARG A 199 3.88 12.03 4.37
C ARG A 199 2.54 11.53 4.88
N TYR A 200 2.22 10.25 4.63
CA TYR A 200 0.87 9.74 4.82
C TYR A 200 0.73 8.67 5.90
N CYS A 201 1.84 8.11 6.39
CA CYS A 201 1.81 7.14 7.48
C CYS A 201 2.10 7.79 8.84
N ASP A 202 1.55 7.22 9.90
CA ASP A 202 1.85 7.61 11.29
C ASP A 202 3.04 6.83 11.84
N GLY A 203 3.26 5.61 11.34
CA GLY A 203 4.39 4.76 11.67
C GLY A 203 4.81 3.88 10.50
N LEU A 204 6.01 3.32 10.59
CA LEU A 204 6.59 2.47 9.57
C LEU A 204 7.10 1.15 10.17
N VAL A 205 7.04 0.11 9.35
CA VAL A 205 7.70 -1.17 9.59
C VAL A 205 8.61 -1.45 8.38
N LEU A 206 9.92 -1.47 8.62
CA LEU A 206 10.93 -1.76 7.60
C LEU A 206 11.25 -3.23 7.58
N LEU A 207 10.97 -3.89 6.45
CA LEU A 207 11.33 -5.28 6.20
C LEU A 207 12.55 -5.39 5.28
N ASP A 208 13.47 -6.30 5.62
CA ASP A 208 14.52 -6.79 4.74
C ASP A 208 14.65 -8.31 4.88
N ARG A 209 14.69 -9.03 3.77
CA ARG A 209 14.90 -10.49 3.70
C ARG A 209 14.04 -11.31 4.66
N GLY A 210 12.80 -10.88 4.85
CA GLY A 210 11.81 -11.57 5.69
C GLY A 210 11.83 -11.20 7.17
N GLU A 211 12.69 -10.30 7.58
CA GLU A 211 12.82 -9.85 8.97
C GLU A 211 12.43 -8.38 9.11
N VAL A 212 11.87 -8.02 10.26
CA VAL A 212 11.65 -6.61 10.61
C VAL A 212 12.96 -6.02 11.12
N VAL A 213 13.56 -5.14 10.32
CA VAL A 213 14.80 -4.44 10.69
C VAL A 213 14.54 -3.43 11.80
N THR A 214 13.47 -2.67 11.67
CA THR A 214 13.01 -1.70 12.66
C THR A 214 11.55 -1.34 12.43
N SER A 215 10.89 -0.86 13.47
CA SER A 215 9.54 -0.29 13.41
C SER A 215 9.42 0.86 14.39
N GLY A 216 8.58 1.83 14.10
CA GLY A 216 8.37 2.99 14.95
C GLY A 216 7.81 4.18 14.21
N THR A 217 8.04 5.37 14.75
CA THR A 217 7.63 6.62 14.10
C THR A 217 8.38 6.85 12.80
N ILE A 218 7.89 7.78 12.00
CA ILE A 218 8.57 8.22 10.76
C ILE A 218 10.02 8.63 11.06
N ASP A 219 10.24 9.32 12.18
CA ASP A 219 11.55 9.80 12.58
C ASP A 219 12.50 8.68 13.02
N ASP A 220 11.98 7.62 13.62
CA ASP A 220 12.80 6.46 14.04
C ASP A 220 13.26 5.64 12.84
N VAL A 221 12.39 5.44 11.85
CA VAL A 221 12.63 4.52 10.74
C VAL A 221 13.31 5.19 9.54
N LEU A 222 12.92 6.43 9.18
CA LEU A 222 13.47 7.13 8.01
C LEU A 222 14.80 7.82 8.32
N GLN A 223 15.72 7.06 8.88
CA GLN A 223 17.11 7.49 9.11
C GLN A 223 18.04 6.91 8.04
N PRO A 224 18.91 7.71 7.40
CA PRO A 224 19.88 7.21 6.43
C PRO A 224 20.70 6.02 6.95
N ALA A 225 21.14 6.07 8.20
CA ALA A 225 21.90 4.99 8.83
C ALA A 225 21.15 3.65 8.91
N VAL A 226 19.81 3.68 8.93
CA VAL A 226 18.93 2.51 8.96
C VAL A 226 18.61 2.04 7.53
N LEU A 227 18.32 2.98 6.62
CA LEU A 227 17.83 2.68 5.28
C LEU A 227 18.93 2.32 4.28
N GLU A 228 20.10 3.00 4.36
CA GLU A 228 21.20 2.79 3.40
C GLU A 228 21.69 1.33 3.31
N PRO A 229 21.86 0.60 4.43
CA PRO A 229 22.24 -0.82 4.39
C PRO A 229 21.17 -1.70 3.72
N VAL A 230 19.89 -1.38 3.92
CA VAL A 230 18.75 -2.16 3.42
C VAL A 230 18.53 -1.94 1.92
N TYR A 231 18.59 -0.68 1.48
CA TYR A 231 18.32 -0.32 0.08
C TYR A 231 19.58 -0.31 -0.80
N GLY A 232 20.77 -0.33 -0.21
CA GLY A 232 22.03 -0.30 -0.97
C GLY A 232 22.25 1.00 -1.74
N ILE A 233 21.73 2.12 -1.25
CA ILE A 233 21.83 3.44 -1.88
C ILE A 233 22.12 4.51 -0.82
N ARG A 234 22.89 5.53 -1.15
CA ARG A 234 23.11 6.66 -0.23
C ARG A 234 21.87 7.54 -0.18
N MET A 235 21.53 7.99 1.02
CA MET A 235 20.39 8.84 1.27
C MET A 235 20.77 10.09 2.05
N GLN A 236 20.12 11.19 1.74
CA GLN A 236 20.17 12.41 2.53
C GLN A 236 18.76 12.73 3.00
N ARG A 237 18.58 12.86 4.32
CA ARG A 237 17.30 13.26 4.89
C ARG A 237 17.27 14.78 5.00
N LEU A 238 16.21 15.38 4.50
CA LEU A 238 15.86 16.78 4.60
C LEU A 238 14.52 16.92 5.32
N VAL A 239 14.20 18.13 5.75
CA VAL A 239 12.86 18.46 6.26
C VAL A 239 12.27 19.51 5.32
N ALA A 240 11.12 19.22 4.76
CA ALA A 240 10.40 20.15 3.90
C ALA A 240 9.82 21.32 4.72
N GLU A 241 9.34 22.38 4.05
CA GLU A 241 8.80 23.57 4.71
C GLU A 241 7.59 23.27 5.60
N ASP A 242 6.84 22.21 5.28
CA ASP A 242 5.69 21.72 6.06
C ASP A 242 6.09 20.78 7.22
N GLY A 243 7.39 20.63 7.47
CA GLY A 243 7.93 19.77 8.53
C GLY A 243 8.00 18.28 8.16
N CYS A 244 7.54 17.86 6.96
CA CYS A 244 7.58 16.48 6.54
C CYS A 244 9.01 16.07 6.16
N PRO A 245 9.53 14.92 6.65
CA PRO A 245 10.80 14.39 6.20
C PRO A 245 10.78 14.02 4.74
N GLN A 246 11.87 14.31 4.03
CA GLN A 246 12.10 13.91 2.65
C GLN A 246 13.46 13.26 2.48
N LEU A 247 13.51 12.24 1.65
CA LEU A 247 14.74 11.52 1.32
C LEU A 247 15.18 11.85 -0.10
N LEU A 248 16.42 12.30 -0.23
CA LEU A 248 17.10 12.43 -1.52
C LEU A 248 18.02 11.22 -1.71
N PHE A 249 17.92 10.59 -2.87
CA PHE A 249 18.66 9.38 -3.21
C PHE A 249 19.87 9.73 -4.07
N ARG A 250 21.04 9.17 -3.74
CA ARG A 250 22.28 9.31 -4.51
C ARG A 250 22.85 7.95 -4.84
N SER A 251 23.26 7.74 -6.11
CA SER A 251 23.94 6.51 -6.50
C SER A 251 25.21 6.30 -5.69
N LEU A 252 25.50 5.06 -5.28
CA LEU A 252 26.79 4.68 -4.68
C LEU A 252 27.95 4.77 -5.70
N ARG A 253 27.65 4.73 -7.00
CA ARG A 253 28.66 4.97 -8.04
C ARG A 253 28.76 6.47 -8.25
N GLU A 254 29.89 7.08 -7.87
CA GLU A 254 30.23 8.41 -8.38
C GLU A 254 30.21 8.32 -9.91
N PRO A 255 29.54 9.24 -10.62
CA PRO A 255 29.80 9.37 -12.05
C PRO A 255 31.29 9.65 -12.17
N HIS A 256 32.03 8.79 -12.91
CA HIS A 256 33.38 9.14 -13.35
C HIS A 256 33.29 10.56 -13.91
N PRO A 257 34.13 11.52 -13.47
CA PRO A 257 34.19 12.83 -14.06
C PRO A 257 34.54 12.60 -15.53
N GLY A 258 33.49 12.60 -16.37
CA GLY A 258 33.63 12.47 -17.79
C GLY A 258 34.52 13.61 -18.22
N THR A 259 35.68 13.28 -18.78
CA THR A 259 36.53 14.16 -19.55
C THR A 259 35.68 14.83 -20.62
N HIS A 260 35.16 16.02 -20.30
CA HIS A 260 34.74 16.97 -21.30
C HIS A 260 36.05 17.44 -21.97
N THR A 261 36.56 16.65 -22.91
CA THR A 261 37.50 17.14 -23.88
C THR A 261 36.76 18.17 -24.73
N HIS A 262 37.02 19.43 -24.43
CA HIS A 262 36.77 20.52 -25.36
C HIS A 262 37.49 20.19 -26.65
N GLY A 263 36.77 19.62 -27.60
CA GLY A 263 37.19 19.57 -29.01
C GLY A 263 37.24 21.00 -29.51
N SER A 264 38.44 21.47 -29.66
CA SER A 264 38.80 22.73 -30.33
C SER A 264 38.12 22.78 -31.71
N ARG A 265 37.29 23.79 -31.91
CA ARG A 265 36.83 24.20 -33.23
C ARG A 265 38.04 24.77 -33.97
N GLU A 266 38.70 23.99 -34.83
CA GLU A 266 39.54 24.52 -35.88
C GLU A 266 38.65 24.92 -37.04
N HIS A 267 38.83 26.19 -37.40
CA HIS A 267 38.40 26.82 -38.62
C HIS A 267 38.83 26.01 -39.86
N VAL A 268 37.91 25.68 -40.72
CA VAL A 268 38.21 25.49 -42.15
C VAL A 268 37.38 26.48 -42.93
N GLU A 269 38.02 27.62 -43.22
CA GLU A 269 37.62 28.52 -44.30
C GLU A 269 37.95 27.92 -45.64
N ALA A 270 37.02 28.12 -46.55
CA ALA A 270 37.14 28.37 -47.98
C ALA A 270 37.85 27.36 -48.89
N ARG A 271 37.19 26.91 -49.93
CA ARG A 271 37.36 27.42 -51.31
C ARG A 271 36.30 26.90 -52.29
N VAL A 272 35.66 27.88 -52.86
CA VAL A 272 34.93 27.85 -54.13
C VAL A 272 35.75 27.21 -55.27
N ARG A 273 35.15 26.28 -56.01
CA ARG A 273 34.98 26.33 -57.45
C ARG A 273 33.99 25.28 -57.93
#